data_440fb8c85364774f2e17d66c21a134b6
#
_entry.id   440fb8c85364774f2e17d66c21a134b6
#
_cell.length_a   1.000
_cell.length_b   1.000
_cell.length_c   1.000
_cell.angle_alpha   90.00
_cell.angle_beta   90.00
_cell.angle_gamma   90.00
#
_symmetry.space_group_name_H-M   'P 1'
#
loop_
_entity.id
_entity.type
_entity.pdbx_description
1 polymer ?
#
loop_
_entity_poly.entity_id
_entity_poly.type
_entity_poly.pdbx_seq_one_letter_code
_entity_poly.pdbx_strand_id
1 'polypeptide(L)'
;MNVEQRFEGEGAAPMSEFEEEERRRDRRRRMIIIGVVVGALVIVAAYFMFAGGSGENAGAAAGEDGPARDLPTVTVIVPGSQSISNTITASGTLAARRPMPVGVAGEGGQIARVFVDAGDWVGAGQVLATIESSVQSQQVSGAAAQLEVARANLALAQANLDRSLQLVERGFISQADIDRLTATRDAERARVNVSAAQLNELRARAGRLAIRAPSAGLVLQRSAEPGQVVSAGSGALFMLAQGGEMEMIAQVSESDLRRMSVGQQATIVPVGTADRFEGQIWQLSPTIDPTSRQGQARVALSYEEGLRPGGFASAEIVSGSIDAPMLPESAVQSDNDGNYVYIINEDNIVERREVTIGTVSTTGITIREGLRGNERVVRSAGAFLNPGDEVIPQRMTQENES
;
A
#
# COMPACT_ATOMS: atom_id res chain seq x y z
N MET A 1 23.20 -46.49 -27.77
CA MET A 1 24.07 -47.33 -26.93
C MET A 1 23.29 -47.56 -25.62
N ASN A 2 22.73 -48.80 -25.55
CA ASN A 2 21.91 -49.32 -24.46
C ASN A 2 22.70 -49.41 -23.14
N VAL A 3 22.05 -49.20 -21.99
CA VAL A 3 22.10 -50.15 -20.87
C VAL A 3 20.82 -49.98 -20.04
N GLU A 4 19.89 -50.94 -20.27
CA GLU A 4 18.91 -51.38 -19.28
C GLU A 4 19.66 -52.10 -18.14
N GLN A 5 19.28 -51.84 -16.89
CA GLN A 5 19.47 -52.78 -15.80
C GLN A 5 18.18 -52.96 -15.02
N ARG A 6 17.62 -54.10 -15.29
CA ARG A 6 16.64 -54.92 -14.62
C ARG A 6 17.20 -55.39 -13.30
N PHE A 7 16.45 -55.24 -12.22
CA PHE A 7 16.62 -56.06 -11.02
C PHE A 7 15.30 -56.78 -10.70
N GLU A 8 15.38 -58.07 -10.88
CA GLU A 8 14.45 -59.07 -10.40
C GLU A 8 14.76 -59.39 -8.93
N GLY A 9 13.72 -59.57 -8.10
CA GLY A 9 13.47 -60.81 -7.40
C GLY A 9 13.97 -60.93 -5.94
N GLU A 10 13.12 -61.62 -5.19
CA GLU A 10 13.35 -62.31 -3.89
C GLU A 10 13.27 -61.41 -2.63
N GLY A 11 12.53 -61.73 -1.60
CA GLY A 11 11.90 -62.98 -1.18
C GLY A 11 11.18 -62.71 0.12
N ALA A 12 10.07 -63.33 0.31
CA ALA A 12 9.31 -63.31 1.56
C ALA A 12 10.11 -63.98 2.68
N ALA A 13 10.38 -63.29 3.77
CA ALA A 13 10.88 -63.85 4.99
C ALA A 13 9.71 -64.23 5.91
N PRO A 14 9.80 -65.36 6.64
CA PRO A 14 8.70 -65.88 7.43
C PRO A 14 8.48 -65.10 8.73
N MET A 15 7.22 -64.91 9.06
CA MET A 15 6.78 -64.25 10.31
C MET A 15 7.31 -65.01 11.51
N SER A 16 7.95 -64.30 12.44
CA SER A 16 8.53 -64.81 13.66
C SER A 16 7.47 -65.18 14.69
N GLU A 17 7.71 -66.25 15.43
CA GLU A 17 6.85 -66.88 16.49
C GLU A 17 6.43 -65.92 17.62
N PHE A 18 6.89 -64.68 17.63
CA PHE A 18 6.56 -63.69 18.66
C PHE A 18 5.17 -63.04 18.51
N GLU A 19 4.55 -63.06 17.33
CA GLU A 19 3.23 -62.41 17.12
C GLU A 19 2.05 -63.31 17.53
N GLU A 20 2.24 -64.58 17.67
CA GLU A 20 1.14 -65.53 18.13
C GLU A 20 0.92 -65.53 19.65
N GLU A 21 1.95 -65.23 20.45
CA GLU A 21 1.80 -65.14 21.91
C GLU A 21 1.08 -63.87 22.39
N GLU A 22 1.25 -62.73 21.70
CA GLU A 22 0.53 -61.50 22.08
C GLU A 22 -0.97 -61.59 21.82
N ARG A 23 -1.40 -62.22 20.73
CA ARG A 23 -2.85 -62.45 20.45
C ARG A 23 -3.58 -63.31 21.41
N ARG A 24 -2.86 -64.24 22.08
CA ARG A 24 -3.46 -65.09 23.12
C ARG A 24 -3.61 -64.41 24.48
N ARG A 25 -2.72 -63.44 24.77
CA ARG A 25 -2.80 -62.62 26.00
C ARG A 25 -3.92 -61.59 25.94
N ASP A 26 -4.16 -61.00 24.79
CA ASP A 26 -5.20 -59.98 24.60
C ASP A 26 -6.62 -60.59 24.60
N ARG A 27 -6.80 -61.81 24.09
CA ARG A 27 -8.10 -62.49 24.18
C ARG A 27 -8.48 -62.89 25.64
N ARG A 28 -7.51 -63.29 26.45
CA ARG A 28 -7.76 -63.53 27.87
C ARG A 28 -8.07 -62.31 28.68
N ARG A 29 -7.40 -61.22 28.42
CA ARG A 29 -7.67 -59.89 29.05
C ARG A 29 -9.07 -59.39 28.69
N ARG A 30 -9.46 -59.45 27.42
CA ARG A 30 -10.82 -59.05 26.99
C ARG A 30 -11.94 -59.92 27.61
N MET A 31 -11.74 -61.19 27.77
CA MET A 31 -12.73 -62.07 28.45
C MET A 31 -12.85 -61.76 29.94
N ILE A 32 -11.75 -61.41 30.60
CA ILE A 32 -11.78 -61.01 32.02
C ILE A 32 -12.49 -59.67 32.19
N ILE A 33 -12.25 -58.70 31.32
CA ILE A 33 -12.90 -57.36 31.35
C ILE A 33 -14.41 -57.49 31.08
N ILE A 34 -14.82 -58.32 30.13
CA ILE A 34 -16.25 -58.62 29.86
C ILE A 34 -16.91 -59.32 31.07
N GLY A 35 -16.22 -60.24 31.72
CA GLY A 35 -16.74 -60.92 32.93
C GLY A 35 -16.93 -59.95 34.10
N VAL A 36 -16.04 -59.01 34.31
CA VAL A 36 -16.14 -57.98 35.36
C VAL A 36 -17.26 -56.97 35.07
N VAL A 37 -17.44 -56.59 33.82
CA VAL A 37 -18.50 -55.65 33.41
C VAL A 37 -19.89 -56.29 33.54
N VAL A 38 -20.02 -57.59 33.18
CA VAL A 38 -21.28 -58.33 33.34
C VAL A 38 -21.57 -58.54 34.82
N GLY A 39 -20.56 -58.87 35.64
CA GLY A 39 -20.71 -58.99 37.10
C GLY A 39 -21.17 -57.71 37.78
N ALA A 40 -20.59 -56.52 37.34
CA ALA A 40 -21.01 -55.25 37.87
C ALA A 40 -22.45 -54.83 37.45
N LEU A 41 -22.87 -55.21 36.24
CA LEU A 41 -24.24 -54.98 35.75
C LEU A 41 -25.27 -55.83 36.51
N VAL A 42 -24.92 -57.05 36.87
CA VAL A 42 -25.79 -57.92 37.69
C VAL A 42 -25.92 -57.41 39.14
N ILE A 43 -24.86 -56.87 39.71
CA ILE A 43 -24.89 -56.30 41.06
C ILE A 43 -25.75 -55.03 41.09
N VAL A 44 -25.64 -54.16 40.04
CA VAL A 44 -26.46 -52.97 39.90
C VAL A 44 -27.95 -53.30 39.67
N ALA A 45 -28.23 -54.32 38.88
CA ALA A 45 -29.60 -54.77 38.66
C ALA A 45 -30.20 -55.38 39.95
N ALA A 46 -29.42 -56.14 40.75
CA ALA A 46 -29.85 -56.66 42.04
C ALA A 46 -30.08 -55.58 43.10
N TYR A 47 -29.26 -54.50 43.07
CA TYR A 47 -29.46 -53.37 43.96
C TYR A 47 -30.76 -52.60 43.63
N PHE A 48 -31.10 -52.40 42.34
CA PHE A 48 -32.35 -51.76 41.92
C PHE A 48 -33.59 -52.66 42.20
N MET A 49 -33.44 -53.96 42.25
CA MET A 49 -34.56 -54.89 42.56
C MET A 49 -34.87 -55.01 44.06
N PHE A 50 -33.88 -54.68 44.94
CA PHE A 50 -34.05 -54.79 46.37
C PHE A 50 -34.32 -53.48 47.11
N ALA A 51 -34.19 -52.33 46.42
CA ALA A 51 -34.40 -50.96 47.01
C ALA A 51 -35.83 -50.41 46.76
N GLY A 52 -36.73 -51.21 46.18
CA GLY A 52 -38.10 -50.76 45.89
C GLY A 52 -39.11 -51.45 46.86
N GLY A 53 -39.28 -50.91 48.04
CA GLY A 53 -40.25 -51.40 48.98
C GLY A 53 -40.79 -50.34 49.96
N SER A 54 -42.04 -49.97 49.71
CA SER A 54 -43.09 -49.60 50.65
C SER A 54 -43.01 -48.30 51.47
N GLY A 55 -44.05 -47.48 51.31
CA GLY A 55 -44.50 -46.44 52.25
C GLY A 55 -45.75 -45.70 51.73
N GLU A 56 -46.85 -46.23 52.17
CA GLU A 56 -48.26 -45.93 51.84
C GLU A 56 -48.77 -44.69 52.57
N ASN A 57 -49.65 -43.98 51.93
CA ASN A 57 -50.84 -43.26 52.41
C ASN A 57 -50.84 -41.77 52.76
N ALA A 58 -51.59 -41.08 52.00
CA ALA A 58 -52.90 -40.49 52.27
C ALA A 58 -52.93 -38.92 52.29
N GLY A 59 -53.83 -38.39 51.52
CA GLY A 59 -54.45 -37.09 51.79
C GLY A 59 -54.74 -36.26 50.55
N ALA A 60 -55.95 -36.37 50.04
CA ALA A 60 -56.50 -35.59 48.96
C ALA A 60 -56.55 -34.12 49.21
N ALA A 61 -56.24 -33.31 48.20
CA ALA A 61 -56.99 -32.11 47.82
C ALA A 61 -56.65 -31.72 46.37
N ALA A 62 -57.67 -31.52 45.59
CA ALA A 62 -57.64 -31.09 44.21
C ALA A 62 -57.03 -29.69 44.04
N GLY A 63 -56.10 -29.56 43.10
CA GLY A 63 -55.59 -28.34 42.52
C GLY A 63 -55.02 -28.70 41.17
N GLU A 64 -55.72 -28.42 40.12
CA GLU A 64 -55.24 -28.45 38.71
C GLU A 64 -54.16 -27.40 38.58
N ASP A 65 -52.87 -27.83 38.69
CA ASP A 65 -51.77 -27.16 38.10
C ASP A 65 -50.81 -28.25 37.57
N GLY A 66 -50.77 -28.35 36.26
CA GLY A 66 -49.75 -29.19 35.59
C GLY A 66 -48.35 -28.77 36.05
N PRO A 67 -47.35 -29.70 36.01
CA PRO A 67 -45.99 -29.36 36.42
C PRO A 67 -45.55 -28.13 35.65
N ALA A 68 -45.29 -27.02 36.38
CA ALA A 68 -44.63 -25.85 35.80
C ALA A 68 -43.36 -26.36 35.10
N ARG A 69 -43.34 -26.35 33.78
CA ARG A 69 -42.10 -26.60 33.03
C ARG A 69 -41.18 -25.48 33.43
N ASP A 70 -40.13 -25.78 34.18
CA ASP A 70 -39.03 -24.87 34.40
C ASP A 70 -38.40 -24.57 33.05
N LEU A 71 -38.91 -23.52 32.41
CA LEU A 71 -38.39 -23.05 31.13
C LEU A 71 -36.96 -22.53 31.35
N PRO A 72 -35.99 -23.03 30.56
CA PRO A 72 -34.61 -22.58 30.73
C PRO A 72 -34.51 -21.08 30.44
N THR A 73 -33.82 -20.36 31.33
CA THR A 73 -33.52 -18.91 31.12
C THR A 73 -32.28 -18.79 30.25
N VAL A 74 -32.38 -18.09 29.15
CA VAL A 74 -31.25 -17.89 28.21
C VAL A 74 -30.92 -16.40 28.06
N THR A 75 -29.63 -16.09 28.05
CA THR A 75 -29.17 -14.75 27.83
C THR A 75 -29.18 -14.41 26.35
N VAL A 76 -29.89 -13.31 26.00
CA VAL A 76 -30.02 -12.84 24.63
C VAL A 76 -29.37 -11.48 24.42
N ILE A 77 -28.83 -11.30 23.24
CA ILE A 77 -28.29 -10.02 22.75
C ILE A 77 -29.02 -9.63 21.45
N VAL A 78 -29.14 -8.34 21.24
CA VAL A 78 -29.57 -7.77 19.96
C VAL A 78 -28.32 -7.10 19.41
N PRO A 79 -27.70 -7.66 18.34
CA PRO A 79 -26.36 -7.28 17.91
C PRO A 79 -26.28 -5.84 17.36
N GLY A 80 -27.38 -5.29 16.89
CA GLY A 80 -27.36 -4.01 16.14
C GLY A 80 -26.60 -4.15 14.83
N SER A 81 -26.36 -3.02 14.16
CA SER A 81 -25.47 -2.95 12.98
C SER A 81 -24.27 -2.08 13.31
N GLN A 82 -23.08 -2.57 13.06
CA GLN A 82 -21.83 -1.82 13.17
C GLN A 82 -21.21 -1.65 11.80
N SER A 83 -20.67 -0.46 11.55
CA SER A 83 -19.96 -0.19 10.31
C SER A 83 -18.54 -0.77 10.44
N ILE A 84 -18.25 -1.77 9.65
CA ILE A 84 -16.97 -2.48 9.65
C ILE A 84 -16.23 -2.12 8.38
N SER A 85 -15.06 -1.48 8.55
CA SER A 85 -14.19 -1.13 7.44
C SER A 85 -13.61 -2.41 6.83
N ASN A 86 -13.79 -2.58 5.54
CA ASN A 86 -13.12 -3.63 4.79
C ASN A 86 -11.77 -3.08 4.33
N THR A 87 -10.67 -3.65 4.82
CA THR A 87 -9.30 -3.24 4.48
C THR A 87 -8.66 -4.23 3.53
N ILE A 88 -7.93 -3.73 2.56
CA ILE A 88 -7.06 -4.50 1.69
C ILE A 88 -5.63 -4.22 2.10
N THR A 89 -4.88 -5.25 2.45
CA THR A 89 -3.46 -5.12 2.77
C THR A 89 -2.64 -5.45 1.53
N ALA A 90 -1.71 -4.58 1.18
CA ALA A 90 -0.81 -4.76 0.05
C ALA A 90 0.62 -4.39 0.43
N SER A 91 1.59 -5.11 -0.10
CA SER A 91 3.01 -4.77 0.04
C SER A 91 3.51 -4.03 -1.20
N GLY A 92 4.53 -3.20 -1.03
CA GLY A 92 5.09 -2.43 -2.14
C GLY A 92 6.37 -1.71 -1.77
N THR A 93 6.79 -0.82 -2.65
CA THR A 93 8.00 -0.03 -2.50
C THR A 93 7.68 1.45 -2.44
N LEU A 94 8.42 2.17 -1.60
CA LEU A 94 8.40 3.63 -1.56
C LEU A 94 9.22 4.19 -2.73
N ALA A 95 8.72 5.23 -3.36
CA ALA A 95 9.39 5.90 -4.48
C ALA A 95 9.12 7.41 -4.45
N ALA A 96 9.93 8.17 -5.16
CA ALA A 96 9.55 9.54 -5.48
C ALA A 96 8.40 9.52 -6.49
N ARG A 97 7.33 10.25 -6.23
CA ARG A 97 6.18 10.34 -7.13
C ARG A 97 6.54 10.95 -8.49
N ARG A 98 7.43 11.94 -8.47
CA ARG A 98 7.95 12.61 -9.67
C ARG A 98 9.47 12.68 -9.59
N PRO A 99 10.17 11.60 -9.99
CA PRO A 99 11.62 11.59 -10.02
C PRO A 99 12.11 12.48 -11.16
N MET A 100 13.07 13.35 -10.87
CA MET A 100 13.71 14.24 -11.83
C MET A 100 15.20 13.89 -11.95
N PRO A 101 15.59 13.16 -12.99
CA PRO A 101 17.00 12.96 -13.29
C PRO A 101 17.61 14.25 -13.84
N VAL A 102 18.68 14.73 -13.24
CA VAL A 102 19.42 15.92 -13.68
C VAL A 102 20.82 15.49 -14.11
N GLY A 103 21.16 15.79 -15.35
CA GLY A 103 22.46 15.49 -15.96
C GLY A 103 23.05 16.69 -16.70
N VAL A 104 24.02 16.45 -17.56
CA VAL A 104 24.67 17.49 -18.38
C VAL A 104 23.78 17.81 -19.59
N ALA A 105 23.38 19.08 -19.72
CA ALA A 105 22.49 19.56 -20.80
C ALA A 105 23.25 20.12 -22.02
N GLY A 106 24.58 20.07 -22.05
CA GLY A 106 25.42 20.69 -23.11
C GLY A 106 26.76 20.03 -23.28
N GLU A 107 27.78 20.84 -23.50
CA GLU A 107 29.17 20.38 -23.56
C GLU A 107 29.58 19.80 -22.19
N GLY A 108 30.21 18.64 -22.21
CA GLY A 108 30.78 18.03 -21.01
C GLY A 108 32.05 18.75 -20.57
N GLY A 109 32.65 18.24 -19.53
CA GLY A 109 33.91 18.73 -18.98
C GLY A 109 34.15 18.14 -17.60
N GLN A 110 35.17 18.63 -16.92
CA GLN A 110 35.48 18.24 -15.55
C GLN A 110 34.57 19.00 -14.58
N ILE A 111 33.97 18.31 -13.61
CA ILE A 111 33.22 18.93 -12.52
C ILE A 111 34.20 19.71 -11.64
N ALA A 112 34.01 21.03 -11.57
CA ALA A 112 34.84 21.91 -10.75
C ALA A 112 34.40 21.89 -9.29
N ARG A 113 33.10 21.98 -9.03
CA ARG A 113 32.50 21.99 -7.68
C ARG A 113 31.11 21.39 -7.68
N VAL A 114 30.77 20.75 -6.56
CA VAL A 114 29.41 20.28 -6.22
C VAL A 114 28.96 21.07 -4.99
N PHE A 115 27.71 21.53 -4.97
CA PHE A 115 27.18 22.44 -3.94
C PHE A 115 26.12 21.80 -3.05
N VAL A 116 25.67 20.59 -3.37
CA VAL A 116 24.56 19.91 -2.69
C VAL A 116 24.87 18.44 -2.51
N ASP A 117 24.34 17.85 -1.44
CA ASP A 117 24.42 16.44 -1.15
C ASP A 117 23.03 15.76 -1.15
N ALA A 118 23.03 14.41 -1.08
CA ALA A 118 21.79 13.65 -0.91
C ALA A 118 21.14 14.02 0.44
N GLY A 119 19.84 14.33 0.41
CA GLY A 119 19.07 14.82 1.56
C GLY A 119 18.86 16.33 1.57
N ASP A 120 19.57 17.09 0.73
CA ASP A 120 19.40 18.56 0.66
C ASP A 120 18.13 18.96 -0.10
N TRP A 121 17.48 20.02 0.39
CA TRP A 121 16.42 20.69 -0.34
C TRP A 121 16.97 21.76 -1.26
N VAL A 122 16.49 21.79 -2.49
CA VAL A 122 16.94 22.73 -3.53
C VAL A 122 15.77 23.51 -4.13
N GLY A 123 16.02 24.76 -4.45
CA GLY A 123 15.08 25.62 -5.17
C GLY A 123 15.16 25.42 -6.69
N ALA A 124 14.11 25.81 -7.42
CA ALA A 124 14.13 25.85 -8.88
C ALA A 124 15.23 26.77 -9.38
N GLY A 125 16.04 26.32 -10.36
CA GLY A 125 17.18 27.06 -10.91
C GLY A 125 18.43 27.09 -10.02
N GLN A 126 18.38 26.53 -8.81
CA GLN A 126 19.56 26.45 -7.93
C GLN A 126 20.67 25.62 -8.58
N VAL A 127 21.91 26.12 -8.47
CA VAL A 127 23.10 25.42 -8.99
C VAL A 127 23.42 24.23 -8.09
N LEU A 128 23.47 23.05 -8.69
CA LEU A 128 23.82 21.79 -8.02
C LEU A 128 25.31 21.49 -8.15
N ALA A 129 25.86 21.70 -9.35
CA ALA A 129 27.27 21.53 -9.63
C ALA A 129 27.72 22.49 -10.76
N THR A 130 29.01 22.75 -10.85
CA THR A 130 29.60 23.51 -11.95
C THR A 130 30.64 22.69 -12.65
N ILE A 131 30.64 22.74 -13.97
CA ILE A 131 31.69 22.21 -14.84
C ILE A 131 32.75 23.32 -15.04
N GLU A 132 34.01 22.92 -15.20
CA GLU A 132 35.09 23.86 -15.51
C GLU A 132 34.76 24.68 -16.74
N SER A 133 34.82 26.02 -16.62
CA SER A 133 34.33 26.96 -17.61
C SER A 133 35.35 28.04 -17.98
N SER A 134 36.63 27.86 -17.63
CA SER A 134 37.67 28.86 -17.89
C SER A 134 37.80 29.23 -19.37
N VAL A 135 37.78 28.22 -20.26
CA VAL A 135 37.86 28.45 -21.71
C VAL A 135 36.63 29.19 -22.22
N GLN A 136 35.42 28.74 -21.82
CA GLN A 136 34.16 29.39 -22.23
C GLN A 136 34.03 30.81 -21.71
N SER A 137 34.51 31.05 -20.50
CA SER A 137 34.52 32.42 -19.94
C SER A 137 35.44 33.38 -20.75
N GLN A 138 36.59 32.90 -21.20
CA GLN A 138 37.47 33.67 -22.07
C GLN A 138 36.86 33.92 -23.44
N GLN A 139 36.16 32.94 -24.03
CA GLN A 139 35.41 33.11 -25.29
C GLN A 139 34.31 34.15 -25.16
N VAL A 140 33.54 34.14 -24.07
CA VAL A 140 32.51 35.14 -23.78
C VAL A 140 33.15 36.55 -23.66
N SER A 141 34.29 36.65 -22.96
CA SER A 141 35.03 37.91 -22.81
C SER A 141 35.51 38.45 -24.15
N GLY A 142 36.09 37.57 -24.99
CA GLY A 142 36.53 37.96 -26.36
C GLY A 142 35.37 38.44 -27.25
N ALA A 143 34.22 37.72 -27.22
CA ALA A 143 33.04 38.16 -27.98
C ALA A 143 32.43 39.46 -27.45
N ALA A 144 32.49 39.70 -26.14
CA ALA A 144 32.06 40.96 -25.55
C ALA A 144 32.94 42.13 -26.06
N ALA A 145 34.26 41.96 -26.09
CA ALA A 145 35.18 42.94 -26.65
C ALA A 145 34.91 43.18 -28.14
N GLN A 146 34.63 42.13 -28.92
CA GLN A 146 34.27 42.28 -30.35
C GLN A 146 32.97 43.07 -30.56
N LEU A 147 31.97 42.89 -29.69
CA LEU A 147 30.75 43.73 -29.72
C LEU A 147 31.04 45.20 -29.44
N GLU A 148 31.93 45.49 -28.49
CA GLU A 148 32.32 46.89 -28.20
C GLU A 148 33.04 47.54 -29.41
N VAL A 149 33.90 46.84 -30.12
CA VAL A 149 34.51 47.31 -31.38
C VAL A 149 33.44 47.60 -32.42
N ALA A 150 32.46 46.72 -32.63
CA ALA A 150 31.37 46.93 -33.56
C ALA A 150 30.52 48.16 -33.19
N ARG A 151 30.26 48.36 -31.91
CA ARG A 151 29.55 49.58 -31.40
C ARG A 151 30.30 50.85 -31.63
N ALA A 152 31.62 50.87 -31.43
CA ALA A 152 32.47 52.05 -31.71
C ALA A 152 32.45 52.36 -33.18
N ASN A 153 32.53 51.39 -34.09
CA ASN A 153 32.44 51.59 -35.53
C ASN A 153 31.08 52.19 -35.95
N LEU A 154 29.97 51.65 -35.39
CA LEU A 154 28.65 52.24 -35.63
C LEU A 154 28.55 53.67 -35.14
N ALA A 155 29.08 54.00 -33.97
CA ALA A 155 29.10 55.34 -33.43
C ALA A 155 29.89 56.33 -34.36
N LEU A 156 31.05 55.89 -34.91
CA LEU A 156 31.81 56.60 -35.84
C LEU A 156 31.03 56.86 -37.16
N ALA A 157 30.42 55.82 -37.73
CA ALA A 157 29.61 55.91 -38.94
C ALA A 157 28.38 56.82 -38.74
N GLN A 158 27.73 56.78 -37.61
CA GLN A 158 26.61 57.64 -37.25
C GLN A 158 27.08 59.09 -37.13
N ALA A 159 28.17 59.39 -36.43
CA ALA A 159 28.71 60.70 -36.27
C ALA A 159 29.17 61.33 -37.63
N ASN A 160 29.66 60.44 -38.54
CA ASN A 160 30.00 60.90 -39.90
C ASN A 160 28.76 61.30 -40.71
N LEU A 161 27.69 60.47 -40.64
CA LEU A 161 26.41 60.74 -41.28
C LEU A 161 25.79 62.02 -40.70
N ASP A 162 25.73 62.18 -39.38
CA ASP A 162 25.16 63.39 -38.74
C ASP A 162 25.84 64.64 -39.12
N ARG A 163 27.19 64.68 -39.19
CA ARG A 163 27.95 65.80 -39.68
C ARG A 163 27.64 66.12 -41.15
N SER A 164 27.53 65.10 -41.99
CA SER A 164 27.26 65.23 -43.39
C SER A 164 25.86 65.76 -43.69
N LEU A 165 24.86 65.35 -42.89
CA LEU A 165 23.48 65.83 -42.96
C LEU A 165 23.42 67.36 -42.69
N GLN A 166 24.21 67.93 -41.77
CA GLN A 166 24.29 69.35 -41.51
C GLN A 166 24.93 70.14 -42.68
N LEU A 167 25.79 69.47 -43.48
CA LEU A 167 26.47 70.11 -44.61
C LEU A 167 25.65 70.04 -45.92
N VAL A 168 24.80 69.03 -46.11
CA VAL A 168 23.92 68.89 -47.28
C VAL A 168 22.87 69.98 -47.31
N GLU A 169 22.32 70.36 -46.15
CA GLU A 169 21.39 71.53 -46.07
C GLU A 169 21.99 72.83 -46.56
N ARG A 170 23.32 72.93 -46.50
CA ARG A 170 24.08 74.12 -46.97
C ARG A 170 24.61 73.93 -48.39
N GLY A 171 24.29 72.81 -49.09
CA GLY A 171 24.70 72.59 -50.48
C GLY A 171 26.15 72.13 -50.66
N PHE A 172 26.86 71.72 -49.61
CA PHE A 172 28.29 71.37 -49.69
C PHE A 172 28.55 69.90 -49.99
N ILE A 173 27.54 69.07 -49.87
CA ILE A 173 27.62 67.56 -50.05
C ILE A 173 26.47 67.12 -50.95
N SER A 174 26.69 66.06 -51.79
CA SER A 174 25.67 65.52 -52.68
C SER A 174 24.74 64.57 -51.95
N GLN A 175 23.48 64.40 -52.43
CA GLN A 175 22.54 63.43 -51.91
C GLN A 175 23.07 61.96 -52.01
N ALA A 176 23.80 61.64 -53.07
CA ALA A 176 24.44 60.36 -53.28
C ALA A 176 25.48 60.01 -52.17
N ASP A 177 26.18 61.06 -51.65
CA ASP A 177 27.09 60.83 -50.50
C ASP A 177 26.35 60.62 -49.23
N ILE A 178 25.19 61.22 -48.97
CA ILE A 178 24.32 60.91 -47.83
C ILE A 178 23.80 59.50 -47.91
N ASP A 179 23.32 59.08 -49.08
CA ASP A 179 22.84 57.74 -49.29
C ASP A 179 23.92 56.66 -49.02
N ARG A 180 25.17 56.94 -49.47
CA ARG A 180 26.33 56.12 -49.20
C ARG A 180 26.70 56.06 -47.71
N LEU A 181 26.66 57.15 -46.99
CA LEU A 181 26.94 57.24 -45.56
C LEU A 181 25.82 56.52 -44.73
N THR A 182 24.56 56.66 -45.18
CA THR A 182 23.43 55.99 -44.60
C THR A 182 23.58 54.47 -44.74
N ALA A 183 23.91 53.99 -45.96
CA ALA A 183 24.18 52.61 -46.20
C ALA A 183 25.35 52.04 -45.34
N THR A 184 26.41 52.85 -45.15
CA THR A 184 27.56 52.55 -44.32
C THR A 184 27.13 52.38 -42.86
N ARG A 185 26.38 53.35 -42.31
CA ARG A 185 25.85 53.30 -40.95
C ARG A 185 24.94 52.05 -40.74
N ASP A 186 24.09 51.76 -41.73
CA ASP A 186 23.19 50.59 -41.65
C ASP A 186 23.96 49.28 -41.70
N ALA A 187 25.06 49.23 -42.51
CA ALA A 187 25.96 48.10 -42.52
C ALA A 187 26.65 47.89 -41.15
N GLU A 188 27.12 48.93 -40.50
CA GLU A 188 27.75 48.85 -39.17
C GLU A 188 26.72 48.50 -38.10
N ARG A 189 25.46 48.97 -38.20
CA ARG A 189 24.36 48.54 -37.34
C ARG A 189 24.09 47.02 -37.46
N ALA A 190 24.09 46.51 -38.67
CA ALA A 190 23.95 45.05 -38.90
C ALA A 190 25.09 44.26 -38.26
N ARG A 191 26.36 44.78 -38.32
CA ARG A 191 27.51 44.14 -37.65
C ARG A 191 27.38 44.11 -36.13
N VAL A 192 26.84 45.17 -35.51
CA VAL A 192 26.53 45.17 -34.06
C VAL A 192 25.55 44.07 -33.73
N ASN A 193 24.49 43.89 -34.53
CA ASN A 193 23.50 42.84 -34.32
C ASN A 193 24.11 41.44 -34.43
N VAL A 194 24.99 41.22 -35.41
CA VAL A 194 25.70 39.93 -35.57
C VAL A 194 26.60 39.63 -34.35
N SER A 195 27.43 40.64 -33.94
CA SER A 195 28.31 40.46 -32.78
C SER A 195 27.53 40.26 -31.47
N ALA A 196 26.38 40.90 -31.31
CA ALA A 196 25.49 40.72 -30.16
C ALA A 196 24.90 39.31 -30.16
N ALA A 197 24.46 38.80 -31.31
CA ALA A 197 23.94 37.42 -31.43
C ALA A 197 25.00 36.36 -31.06
N GLN A 198 26.23 36.55 -31.55
CA GLN A 198 27.36 35.65 -31.26
C GLN A 198 27.72 35.67 -29.76
N LEU A 199 27.76 36.84 -29.12
CA LEU A 199 27.97 36.96 -27.67
C LEU A 199 26.86 36.22 -26.88
N ASN A 200 25.61 36.37 -27.28
CA ASN A 200 24.48 35.71 -26.62
C ASN A 200 24.54 34.17 -26.77
N GLU A 201 24.97 33.69 -27.94
CA GLU A 201 25.20 32.25 -28.17
C GLU A 201 26.25 31.69 -27.20
N LEU A 202 27.42 32.36 -27.10
CA LEU A 202 28.51 31.93 -26.21
C LEU A 202 28.10 32.01 -24.73
N ARG A 203 27.33 33.02 -24.32
CA ARG A 203 26.77 33.13 -22.97
C ARG A 203 25.81 31.96 -22.67
N ALA A 204 24.95 31.62 -23.63
CA ALA A 204 24.03 30.50 -23.47
C ALA A 204 24.77 29.15 -23.36
N ARG A 205 25.86 28.98 -24.13
CA ARG A 205 26.73 27.77 -23.99
C ARG A 205 27.41 27.72 -22.62
N ALA A 206 28.03 28.83 -22.18
CA ALA A 206 28.64 28.91 -20.87
C ALA A 206 27.64 28.68 -19.71
N GLY A 207 26.43 29.21 -19.85
CA GLY A 207 25.37 29.00 -18.86
C GLY A 207 24.95 27.53 -18.64
N ARG A 208 25.12 26.70 -19.67
CA ARG A 208 24.83 25.24 -19.57
C ARG A 208 25.89 24.46 -18.82
N LEU A 209 27.04 25.04 -18.50
CA LEU A 209 28.07 24.42 -17.66
C LEU A 209 27.71 24.47 -16.16
N ALA A 210 26.73 25.25 -15.77
CA ALA A 210 26.13 25.18 -14.45
C ALA A 210 24.95 24.20 -14.47
N ILE A 211 25.09 23.06 -13.80
CA ILE A 211 24.04 22.06 -13.66
C ILE A 211 23.08 22.59 -12.61
N ARG A 212 21.81 22.77 -13.00
CA ARG A 212 20.79 23.40 -12.16
C ARG A 212 19.59 22.48 -11.94
N ALA A 213 18.93 22.66 -10.81
CA ALA A 213 17.66 21.99 -10.51
C ALA A 213 16.56 22.55 -11.44
N PRO A 214 15.84 21.72 -12.20
CA PRO A 214 14.76 22.17 -13.08
C PRO A 214 13.53 22.64 -12.29
N SER A 215 13.32 22.11 -11.09
CA SER A 215 12.25 22.47 -10.15
C SER A 215 12.75 22.34 -8.72
N ALA A 216 12.03 22.96 -7.78
CA ALA A 216 12.30 22.75 -6.36
C ALA A 216 12.02 21.30 -5.96
N GLY A 217 12.82 20.76 -5.04
CA GLY A 217 12.66 19.38 -4.56
C GLY A 217 13.78 18.93 -3.65
N LEU A 218 13.68 17.66 -3.25
CA LEU A 218 14.66 16.97 -2.42
C LEU A 218 15.66 16.21 -3.29
N VAL A 219 16.95 16.32 -3.02
CA VAL A 219 18.01 15.53 -3.67
C VAL A 219 17.99 14.11 -3.06
N LEU A 220 17.61 13.11 -3.88
CA LEU A 220 17.58 11.71 -3.44
C LEU A 220 18.93 11.02 -3.59
N GLN A 221 19.64 11.34 -4.67
CA GLN A 221 20.92 10.73 -5.00
C GLN A 221 21.83 11.73 -5.69
N ARG A 222 23.11 11.70 -5.32
CA ARG A 222 24.22 12.41 -5.94
C ARG A 222 25.22 11.41 -6.48
N SER A 223 25.46 11.44 -7.79
CA SER A 223 26.50 10.64 -8.47
C SER A 223 27.61 11.52 -9.04
N ALA A 224 27.50 12.83 -8.84
CA ALA A 224 28.48 13.82 -9.28
C ALA A 224 29.58 13.99 -8.25
N GLU A 225 30.85 13.88 -8.70
CA GLU A 225 32.02 14.10 -7.82
C GLU A 225 32.93 15.20 -8.38
N PRO A 226 33.51 16.06 -7.53
CA PRO A 226 34.52 17.02 -7.96
C PRO A 226 35.69 16.32 -8.65
N GLY A 227 36.16 16.86 -9.78
CA GLY A 227 37.22 16.25 -10.57
C GLY A 227 36.76 15.20 -11.59
N GLN A 228 35.55 14.73 -11.51
CA GLN A 228 34.97 13.77 -12.47
C GLN A 228 34.79 14.43 -13.84
N VAL A 229 35.09 13.71 -14.92
CA VAL A 229 34.81 14.14 -16.29
C VAL A 229 33.44 13.61 -16.69
N VAL A 230 32.54 14.51 -17.11
CA VAL A 230 31.16 14.23 -17.46
C VAL A 230 30.82 14.75 -18.85
N SER A 231 29.84 14.11 -19.48
CA SER A 231 29.32 14.46 -20.81
C SER A 231 27.81 14.28 -20.87
N ALA A 232 27.17 14.65 -21.97
CA ALA A 232 25.74 14.39 -22.17
C ALA A 232 25.37 12.90 -22.10
N GLY A 233 26.33 11.98 -22.33
CA GLY A 233 26.15 10.52 -22.22
C GLY A 233 26.40 9.95 -20.82
N SER A 234 26.83 10.73 -19.85
CA SER A 234 27.16 10.24 -18.50
C SER A 234 25.92 9.86 -17.64
N GLY A 235 24.72 10.06 -18.15
CA GLY A 235 23.48 9.76 -17.41
C GLY A 235 23.13 10.84 -16.39
N ALA A 236 22.29 10.46 -15.43
CA ALA A 236 21.87 11.36 -14.36
C ALA A 236 22.99 11.53 -13.31
N LEU A 237 23.35 12.76 -13.05
CA LEU A 237 24.32 13.14 -12.01
C LEU A 237 23.64 13.39 -10.66
N PHE A 238 22.38 13.81 -10.71
CA PHE A 238 21.52 13.96 -9.53
C PHE A 238 20.17 13.35 -9.82
N MET A 239 19.55 12.77 -8.81
CA MET A 239 18.15 12.34 -8.81
C MET A 239 17.40 13.17 -7.77
N LEU A 240 16.39 13.93 -8.20
CA LEU A 240 15.58 14.75 -7.30
C LEU A 240 14.14 14.22 -7.23
N ALA A 241 13.49 14.42 -6.10
CA ALA A 241 12.03 14.29 -5.97
C ALA A 241 11.42 15.69 -6.07
N GLN A 242 10.60 15.92 -7.10
CA GLN A 242 9.93 17.21 -7.28
C GLN A 242 9.01 17.50 -6.08
N GLY A 243 9.19 18.68 -5.46
CA GLY A 243 8.42 19.07 -4.28
C GLY A 243 8.58 18.16 -3.06
N GLY A 244 9.48 17.17 -3.11
CA GLY A 244 9.59 16.13 -2.09
C GLY A 244 8.42 15.13 -2.10
N GLU A 245 7.54 15.16 -3.12
CA GLU A 245 6.40 14.25 -3.19
C GLU A 245 6.86 12.79 -3.27
N MET A 246 6.33 11.98 -2.34
CA MET A 246 6.59 10.56 -2.27
C MET A 246 5.36 9.76 -2.69
N GLU A 247 5.54 8.50 -3.00
CA GLU A 247 4.46 7.56 -3.22
C GLU A 247 4.86 6.16 -2.77
N MET A 248 3.87 5.35 -2.47
CA MET A 248 4.04 3.91 -2.38
C MET A 248 3.44 3.25 -3.61
N ILE A 249 4.20 2.38 -4.25
CA ILE A 249 3.76 1.53 -5.36
C ILE A 249 3.40 0.18 -4.76
N ALA A 250 2.13 0.00 -4.43
CA ALA A 250 1.61 -1.23 -3.84
C ALA A 250 1.25 -2.25 -4.92
N GLN A 251 1.69 -3.50 -4.77
CA GLN A 251 1.33 -4.61 -5.63
C GLN A 251 0.02 -5.23 -5.12
N VAL A 252 -0.97 -5.32 -5.98
CA VAL A 252 -2.33 -5.71 -5.62
C VAL A 252 -2.85 -6.76 -6.59
N SER A 253 -3.60 -7.74 -6.08
CA SER A 253 -4.23 -8.75 -6.92
C SER A 253 -5.27 -8.12 -7.86
N GLU A 254 -5.56 -8.77 -8.99
CA GLU A 254 -6.63 -8.33 -9.92
C GLU A 254 -7.99 -8.22 -9.23
N SER A 255 -8.30 -9.14 -8.32
CA SER A 255 -9.57 -9.15 -7.58
C SER A 255 -9.69 -7.96 -6.62
N ASP A 256 -8.59 -7.59 -5.98
CA ASP A 256 -8.55 -6.46 -5.05
C ASP A 256 -8.57 -5.13 -5.81
N LEU A 257 -7.84 -5.05 -6.92
CA LEU A 257 -7.80 -3.85 -7.76
C LEU A 257 -9.19 -3.45 -8.26
N ARG A 258 -10.07 -4.43 -8.56
CA ARG A 258 -11.47 -4.15 -8.96
C ARG A 258 -12.31 -3.53 -7.85
N ARG A 259 -11.92 -3.71 -6.59
CA ARG A 259 -12.61 -3.15 -5.41
C ARG A 259 -12.04 -1.82 -4.96
N MET A 260 -10.94 -1.39 -5.58
CA MET A 260 -10.27 -0.12 -5.28
C MET A 260 -10.75 1.00 -6.18
N SER A 261 -10.66 2.21 -5.66
CA SER A 261 -10.97 3.43 -6.40
C SER A 261 -9.95 4.52 -6.08
N VAL A 262 -9.69 5.38 -7.06
CA VAL A 262 -8.89 6.59 -6.84
C VAL A 262 -9.58 7.46 -5.79
N GLY A 263 -8.81 8.01 -4.86
CA GLY A 263 -9.31 8.81 -3.75
C GLY A 263 -9.49 8.04 -2.44
N GLN A 264 -9.33 6.71 -2.42
CA GLN A 264 -9.39 5.94 -1.19
C GLN A 264 -8.18 6.23 -0.29
N GLN A 265 -8.44 6.28 1.02
CA GLN A 265 -7.42 6.46 2.05
C GLN A 265 -6.62 5.16 2.25
N ALA A 266 -5.35 5.32 2.51
CA ALA A 266 -4.44 4.24 2.79
C ALA A 266 -3.47 4.64 3.91
N THR A 267 -3.23 3.74 4.83
CA THR A 267 -2.21 3.88 5.87
C THR A 267 -0.99 3.07 5.47
N ILE A 268 0.16 3.73 5.39
CA ILE A 268 1.42 3.13 4.94
C ILE A 268 2.32 2.92 6.16
N VAL A 269 2.86 1.72 6.28
CA VAL A 269 3.79 1.34 7.35
C VAL A 269 5.08 0.83 6.72
N PRO A 270 6.20 1.59 6.76
CA PRO A 270 7.49 1.13 6.28
C PRO A 270 8.01 -0.06 7.09
N VAL A 271 8.70 -0.97 6.43
CA VAL A 271 9.27 -2.14 7.10
C VAL A 271 10.33 -1.73 8.13
N GLY A 272 10.23 -2.26 9.33
CA GLY A 272 11.18 -2.01 10.42
C GLY A 272 10.87 -0.79 11.28
N THR A 273 9.74 -0.11 11.05
CA THR A 273 9.23 0.97 11.91
C THR A 273 7.81 0.70 12.36
N ALA A 274 7.35 1.39 13.40
CA ALA A 274 5.96 1.42 13.81
C ALA A 274 5.24 2.69 13.31
N ASP A 275 5.95 3.54 12.57
CA ASP A 275 5.41 4.81 12.08
C ASP A 275 4.34 4.54 11.02
N ARG A 276 3.26 5.31 11.10
CA ARG A 276 2.12 5.23 10.18
C ARG A 276 2.00 6.52 9.41
N PHE A 277 1.99 6.42 8.10
CA PHE A 277 1.88 7.55 7.19
C PHE A 277 0.56 7.47 6.44
N GLU A 278 -0.22 8.53 6.51
CA GLU A 278 -1.49 8.61 5.80
C GLU A 278 -1.26 9.04 4.35
N GLY A 279 -1.94 8.35 3.46
CA GLY A 279 -1.88 8.63 2.03
C GLY A 279 -3.20 8.37 1.32
N GLN A 280 -3.23 8.71 0.04
CA GLN A 280 -4.43 8.54 -0.77
C GLN A 280 -4.06 7.89 -2.11
N ILE A 281 -4.88 6.94 -2.59
CA ILE A 281 -4.71 6.37 -3.92
C ILE A 281 -4.94 7.48 -4.96
N TRP A 282 -3.90 7.81 -5.71
CA TRP A 282 -3.98 8.79 -6.77
C TRP A 282 -4.03 8.15 -8.17
N GLN A 283 -3.58 6.90 -8.29
CA GLN A 283 -3.60 6.17 -9.55
C GLN A 283 -3.71 4.66 -9.30
N LEU A 284 -4.53 4.00 -10.11
CA LEU A 284 -4.58 2.56 -10.26
C LEU A 284 -4.03 2.17 -11.63
N SER A 285 -3.24 1.11 -11.70
CA SER A 285 -2.69 0.64 -12.96
C SER A 285 -3.81 0.26 -13.93
N PRO A 286 -3.81 0.76 -15.16
CA PRO A 286 -4.77 0.33 -16.19
C PRO A 286 -4.44 -1.05 -16.75
N THR A 287 -3.24 -1.58 -16.44
CA THR A 287 -2.74 -2.87 -16.93
C THR A 287 -2.42 -3.79 -15.77
N ILE A 288 -2.59 -5.09 -16.00
CA ILE A 288 -2.22 -6.15 -15.08
C ILE A 288 -1.04 -6.90 -15.71
N ASP A 289 -0.01 -7.17 -14.94
CA ASP A 289 1.10 -7.99 -15.37
C ASP A 289 0.62 -9.44 -15.58
N PRO A 290 0.76 -10.00 -16.78
CA PRO A 290 0.22 -11.32 -17.11
C PRO A 290 0.93 -12.46 -16.39
N THR A 291 2.17 -12.26 -15.94
CA THR A 291 2.98 -13.26 -15.25
C THR A 291 2.63 -13.36 -13.78
N SER A 292 2.58 -12.22 -13.09
CA SER A 292 2.27 -12.16 -11.67
C SER A 292 0.77 -12.07 -11.39
N ARG A 293 -0.05 -11.67 -12.37
CA ARG A 293 -1.48 -11.34 -12.24
C ARG A 293 -1.75 -10.24 -11.21
N GLN A 294 -0.80 -9.32 -11.08
CA GLN A 294 -0.90 -8.19 -10.17
C GLN A 294 -0.99 -6.87 -10.95
N GLY A 295 -1.74 -5.95 -10.41
CA GLY A 295 -1.73 -4.55 -10.80
C GLY A 295 -1.06 -3.71 -9.73
N GLN A 296 -0.93 -2.42 -10.01
CA GLN A 296 -0.31 -1.47 -9.09
C GLN A 296 -1.34 -0.44 -8.62
N ALA A 297 -1.40 -0.24 -7.31
CA ALA A 297 -2.05 0.90 -6.70
C ALA A 297 -0.97 1.88 -6.23
N ARG A 298 -1.04 3.13 -6.70
CA ARG A 298 -0.07 4.17 -6.33
C ARG A 298 -0.72 5.10 -5.30
N VAL A 299 -0.15 5.12 -4.11
CA VAL A 299 -0.60 5.92 -2.98
C VAL A 299 0.30 7.14 -2.84
N ALA A 300 -0.27 8.33 -2.99
CA ALA A 300 0.45 9.58 -2.79
C ALA A 300 0.69 9.84 -1.30
N LEU A 301 1.90 10.26 -0.98
CA LEU A 301 2.37 10.56 0.37
C LEU A 301 3.02 11.95 0.38
N SER A 302 2.80 12.71 1.44
CA SER A 302 3.63 13.88 1.73
C SER A 302 5.02 13.43 2.18
N TYR A 303 6.03 14.27 1.95
CA TYR A 303 7.35 13.97 2.50
C TYR A 303 7.34 14.08 4.02
N GLU A 304 7.80 13.02 4.67
CA GLU A 304 8.07 12.99 6.09
C GLU A 304 9.41 12.27 6.35
N GLU A 305 10.09 12.64 7.43
CA GLU A 305 11.30 11.94 7.86
C GLU A 305 10.94 10.48 8.17
N GLY A 306 11.64 9.52 7.58
CA GLY A 306 11.30 8.10 7.69
C GLY A 306 10.81 7.48 6.39
N LEU A 307 10.22 8.26 5.48
CA LEU A 307 9.90 7.81 4.12
C LEU A 307 11.16 7.82 3.25
N ARG A 308 11.73 6.65 3.00
CA ARG A 308 12.94 6.49 2.20
C ARG A 308 12.62 5.82 0.87
N PRO A 309 12.75 6.53 -0.26
CA PRO A 309 12.61 5.92 -1.58
C PRO A 309 13.52 4.70 -1.74
N GLY A 310 12.97 3.62 -2.31
CA GLY A 310 13.63 2.31 -2.40
C GLY A 310 13.33 1.38 -1.24
N GLY A 311 12.77 1.86 -0.13
CA GLY A 311 12.34 1.03 1.00
C GLY A 311 11.07 0.25 0.71
N PHE A 312 10.85 -0.87 1.44
CA PHE A 312 9.60 -1.62 1.40
C PHE A 312 8.63 -1.09 2.44
N ALA A 313 7.35 -1.16 2.13
CA ALA A 313 6.26 -0.79 3.03
C ALA A 313 5.05 -1.69 2.82
N SER A 314 4.17 -1.76 3.83
CA SER A 314 2.82 -2.30 3.71
C SER A 314 1.81 -1.15 3.65
N ALA A 315 0.76 -1.33 2.87
CA ALA A 315 -0.38 -0.42 2.78
C ALA A 315 -1.62 -1.13 3.32
N GLU A 316 -2.34 -0.47 4.21
CA GLU A 316 -3.69 -0.82 4.64
C GLU A 316 -4.66 0.14 3.94
N ILE A 317 -5.37 -0.33 2.94
CA ILE A 317 -6.25 0.48 2.08
C ILE A 317 -7.69 0.23 2.46
N VAL A 318 -8.43 1.27 2.80
CA VAL A 318 -9.86 1.17 3.14
C VAL A 318 -10.67 1.00 1.86
N SER A 319 -11.20 -0.19 1.62
CA SER A 319 -11.94 -0.54 0.40
C SER A 319 -13.45 -0.34 0.49
N GLY A 320 -13.93 0.14 1.62
CA GLY A 320 -15.33 0.41 1.90
C GLY A 320 -15.71 0.04 3.33
N SER A 321 -16.95 0.29 3.70
CA SER A 321 -17.53 -0.18 4.97
C SER A 321 -18.80 -0.99 4.67
N ILE A 322 -19.01 -2.03 5.44
CA ILE A 322 -20.21 -2.84 5.40
C ILE A 322 -20.87 -2.72 6.78
N ASP A 323 -22.13 -2.33 6.80
CA ASP A 323 -22.92 -2.37 8.02
C ASP A 323 -23.38 -3.80 8.24
N ALA A 324 -22.82 -4.45 9.24
CA ALA A 324 -23.12 -5.85 9.54
C ALA A 324 -23.28 -6.07 11.04
N PRO A 325 -24.11 -7.04 11.47
CA PRO A 325 -24.21 -7.44 12.85
C PRO A 325 -22.90 -8.05 13.34
N MET A 326 -22.51 -7.73 14.56
CA MET A 326 -21.37 -8.36 15.24
C MET A 326 -21.86 -9.12 16.44
N LEU A 327 -21.41 -10.36 16.56
CA LEU A 327 -21.74 -11.29 17.65
C LEU A 327 -20.49 -11.70 18.41
N PRO A 328 -20.57 -11.91 19.73
CA PRO A 328 -19.52 -12.58 20.48
C PRO A 328 -19.31 -14.02 19.93
N GLU A 329 -18.08 -14.51 20.02
CA GLU A 329 -17.74 -15.86 19.55
C GLU A 329 -18.62 -16.94 20.17
N SER A 330 -19.01 -16.79 21.44
CA SER A 330 -19.88 -17.70 22.17
C SER A 330 -21.29 -17.86 21.59
N ALA A 331 -21.75 -16.91 20.76
CA ALA A 331 -23.07 -16.93 20.14
C ALA A 331 -23.12 -17.70 18.82
N VAL A 332 -21.96 -17.90 18.18
CA VAL A 332 -21.86 -18.59 16.89
C VAL A 332 -21.49 -20.06 17.15
N GLN A 333 -22.28 -20.97 16.60
CA GLN A 333 -22.04 -22.40 16.65
C GLN A 333 -21.66 -22.92 15.27
N SER A 334 -20.93 -24.02 15.23
CA SER A 334 -20.52 -24.67 13.97
C SER A 334 -20.81 -26.17 14.04
N ASP A 335 -21.30 -26.72 12.94
CA ASP A 335 -21.48 -28.16 12.74
C ASP A 335 -21.02 -28.58 11.33
N ASN A 336 -21.39 -29.80 10.91
CA ASN A 336 -21.02 -30.33 9.60
C ASN A 336 -21.69 -29.58 8.42
N ASP A 337 -22.80 -28.88 8.67
CA ASP A 337 -23.59 -28.17 7.68
C ASP A 337 -23.16 -26.66 7.55
N GLY A 338 -22.39 -26.18 8.53
CA GLY A 338 -21.87 -24.79 8.51
C GLY A 338 -21.98 -24.07 9.84
N ASN A 339 -22.01 -22.73 9.77
CA ASN A 339 -22.13 -21.87 10.94
C ASN A 339 -23.59 -21.48 11.14
N TYR A 340 -24.03 -21.49 12.39
CA TYR A 340 -25.40 -21.12 12.74
C TYR A 340 -25.44 -20.39 14.09
N VAL A 341 -26.54 -19.72 14.33
CA VAL A 341 -26.87 -19.09 15.60
C VAL A 341 -28.28 -19.54 16.03
N TYR A 342 -28.53 -19.48 17.33
CA TYR A 342 -29.89 -19.59 17.82
C TYR A 342 -30.49 -18.20 17.99
N ILE A 343 -31.66 -17.99 17.42
CA ILE A 343 -32.49 -16.82 17.63
C ILE A 343 -33.75 -17.19 18.38
N ILE A 344 -34.31 -16.22 19.10
CA ILE A 344 -35.58 -16.41 19.81
C ILE A 344 -36.64 -15.57 19.08
N ASN A 345 -37.68 -16.24 18.62
CA ASN A 345 -38.79 -15.58 17.94
C ASN A 345 -39.73 -14.83 18.92
N GLU A 346 -40.79 -14.24 18.41
CA GLU A 346 -41.77 -13.47 19.23
C GLU A 346 -42.47 -14.34 20.24
N ASP A 347 -42.66 -15.63 19.96
CA ASP A 347 -43.31 -16.62 20.83
C ASP A 347 -42.34 -17.22 21.87
N ASN A 348 -41.10 -16.72 21.98
CA ASN A 348 -40.02 -17.23 22.84
C ASN A 348 -39.55 -18.65 22.51
N ILE A 349 -39.69 -19.08 21.28
CA ILE A 349 -39.23 -20.35 20.77
C ILE A 349 -37.86 -20.18 20.11
N VAL A 350 -36.95 -21.13 20.38
CA VAL A 350 -35.62 -21.19 19.82
C VAL A 350 -35.69 -21.62 18.36
N GLU A 351 -35.13 -20.81 17.45
CA GLU A 351 -34.97 -21.16 16.05
C GLU A 351 -33.48 -21.21 15.70
N ARG A 352 -33.08 -22.28 14.99
CA ARG A 352 -31.75 -22.36 14.37
C ARG A 352 -31.75 -21.52 13.09
N ARG A 353 -30.75 -20.61 12.96
CA ARG A 353 -30.58 -19.82 11.76
C ARG A 353 -29.16 -19.94 11.24
N GLU A 354 -29.04 -20.40 10.01
CA GLU A 354 -27.75 -20.48 9.32
C GLU A 354 -27.22 -19.06 9.04
N VAL A 355 -25.91 -18.89 9.24
CA VAL A 355 -25.24 -17.62 9.08
C VAL A 355 -23.92 -17.78 8.33
N THR A 356 -23.62 -16.80 7.48
CA THR A 356 -22.29 -16.68 6.87
C THR A 356 -21.45 -15.75 7.71
N ILE A 357 -20.39 -16.28 8.31
CA ILE A 357 -19.45 -15.48 9.09
C ILE A 357 -18.56 -14.62 8.18
N GLY A 358 -18.20 -13.44 8.65
CA GLY A 358 -17.26 -12.55 8.00
C GLY A 358 -15.91 -12.53 8.71
N THR A 359 -15.44 -11.34 9.09
CA THR A 359 -14.18 -11.15 9.79
C THR A 359 -14.31 -11.53 11.26
N VAL A 360 -13.36 -12.29 11.77
CA VAL A 360 -13.21 -12.60 13.19
C VAL A 360 -12.23 -11.60 13.78
N SER A 361 -12.64 -10.92 14.84
CA SER A 361 -11.83 -9.94 15.57
C SER A 361 -11.84 -10.22 17.06
N THR A 362 -11.01 -9.53 17.83
CA THR A 362 -10.99 -9.60 19.29
C THR A 362 -12.29 -9.10 19.93
N THR A 363 -13.07 -8.30 19.21
CA THR A 363 -14.34 -7.75 19.67
C THR A 363 -15.54 -8.63 19.30
N GLY A 364 -15.38 -9.62 18.40
CA GLY A 364 -16.42 -10.54 17.97
C GLY A 364 -16.31 -10.99 16.53
N ILE A 365 -17.32 -11.73 16.10
CA ILE A 365 -17.47 -12.28 14.75
C ILE A 365 -18.52 -11.47 14.01
N THR A 366 -18.16 -10.94 12.85
CA THR A 366 -19.07 -10.26 11.93
C THR A 366 -19.95 -11.28 11.22
N ILE A 367 -21.24 -11.04 11.12
CA ILE A 367 -22.16 -11.86 10.34
C ILE A 367 -22.45 -11.16 9.02
N ARG A 368 -22.03 -11.81 7.91
CA ARG A 368 -22.20 -11.26 6.56
C ARG A 368 -23.60 -11.48 6.01
N GLU A 369 -24.17 -12.66 6.30
CA GLU A 369 -25.51 -13.05 5.83
C GLU A 369 -26.20 -13.88 6.90
N GLY A 370 -27.56 -13.84 6.93
CA GLY A 370 -28.40 -14.62 7.84
C GLY A 370 -29.02 -13.82 8.98
N LEU A 371 -28.47 -12.63 9.33
CA LEU A 371 -29.02 -11.74 10.35
C LEU A 371 -29.16 -10.32 9.81
N ARG A 372 -30.18 -9.60 10.33
CA ARG A 372 -30.41 -8.16 10.06
C ARG A 372 -29.96 -7.24 11.19
N GLY A 373 -29.62 -7.79 12.37
CA GLY A 373 -29.15 -7.07 13.54
C GLY A 373 -30.19 -6.71 14.58
N ASN A 374 -31.48 -6.94 14.31
CA ASN A 374 -32.60 -6.70 15.23
C ASN A 374 -33.12 -7.96 15.91
N GLU A 375 -32.58 -9.11 15.55
CA GLU A 375 -32.97 -10.41 16.12
C GLU A 375 -32.44 -10.57 17.55
N ARG A 376 -33.19 -11.31 18.36
CA ARG A 376 -32.77 -11.74 19.69
C ARG A 376 -31.91 -13.01 19.55
N VAL A 377 -30.58 -12.82 19.56
CA VAL A 377 -29.62 -13.92 19.39
C VAL A 377 -29.21 -14.44 20.76
N VAL A 378 -29.17 -15.74 20.92
CA VAL A 378 -28.70 -16.40 22.15
C VAL A 378 -27.19 -16.23 22.27
N ARG A 379 -26.70 -15.61 23.36
CA ARG A 379 -25.27 -15.31 23.58
C ARG A 379 -24.49 -16.53 24.03
N SER A 380 -25.08 -17.36 24.90
CA SER A 380 -24.45 -18.54 25.50
C SER A 380 -25.50 -19.57 25.80
N ALA A 381 -25.10 -20.81 25.99
CA ALA A 381 -25.97 -21.96 26.21
C ALA A 381 -26.52 -22.64 24.94
N GLY A 382 -26.10 -22.22 23.74
CA GLY A 382 -26.52 -22.86 22.49
C GLY A 382 -26.28 -24.40 22.45
N ALA A 383 -25.27 -24.90 23.17
CA ALA A 383 -24.98 -26.33 23.25
C ALA A 383 -26.04 -27.17 23.99
N PHE A 384 -26.96 -26.54 24.73
CA PHE A 384 -28.00 -27.19 25.52
C PHE A 384 -29.41 -26.94 24.97
N LEU A 385 -29.54 -26.18 23.91
CA LEU A 385 -30.82 -25.81 23.31
C LEU A 385 -31.04 -26.60 22.02
N ASN A 386 -32.32 -26.99 21.83
CA ASN A 386 -32.74 -27.59 20.57
C ASN A 386 -33.71 -26.64 19.85
N PRO A 387 -33.74 -26.65 18.52
CA PRO A 387 -34.77 -25.94 17.78
C PRO A 387 -36.16 -26.37 18.20
N GLY A 388 -37.03 -25.40 18.54
CA GLY A 388 -38.38 -25.66 19.04
C GLY A 388 -38.52 -25.60 20.58
N ASP A 389 -37.44 -25.48 21.34
CA ASP A 389 -37.51 -25.31 22.78
C ASP A 389 -38.09 -23.95 23.15
N GLU A 390 -39.00 -23.93 24.14
CA GLU A 390 -39.52 -22.67 24.72
C GLU A 390 -38.60 -22.21 25.84
N VAL A 391 -38.22 -20.92 25.84
CA VAL A 391 -37.22 -20.36 26.74
C VAL A 391 -37.67 -19.00 27.29
N ILE A 392 -37.09 -18.60 28.43
CA ILE A 392 -37.28 -17.28 29.00
C ILE A 392 -36.08 -16.41 28.60
N PRO A 393 -36.24 -15.46 27.64
CA PRO A 393 -35.16 -14.57 27.21
C PRO A 393 -34.85 -13.51 28.28
N GLN A 394 -33.64 -13.52 28.76
CA GLN A 394 -33.13 -12.47 29.64
C GLN A 394 -32.19 -11.55 28.81
N ARG A 395 -32.61 -10.28 28.61
CA ARG A 395 -31.81 -9.31 27.87
C ARG A 395 -30.63 -8.86 28.71
N MET A 396 -29.44 -8.89 28.17
CA MET A 396 -28.27 -8.34 28.81
C MET A 396 -28.25 -6.82 28.63
N THR A 397 -28.32 -6.08 29.74
CA THR A 397 -28.05 -4.64 29.76
C THR A 397 -26.54 -4.45 29.85
N GLN A 398 -25.94 -3.58 29.04
CA GLN A 398 -24.49 -3.33 28.90
C GLN A 398 -23.78 -2.75 30.15
N GLU A 399 -24.30 -2.97 31.35
CA GLU A 399 -23.83 -2.29 32.56
C GLU A 399 -22.90 -3.12 33.46
N ASN A 400 -22.45 -4.32 33.05
CA ASN A 400 -21.62 -5.22 33.88
C ASN A 400 -20.31 -5.67 33.20
N GLU A 401 -19.58 -4.76 32.54
CA GLU A 401 -18.16 -4.95 32.28
C GLU A 401 -17.38 -3.79 32.92
N SER A 402 -17.09 -3.94 34.22
CA SER A 402 -16.07 -3.14 34.93
C SER A 402 -15.04 -4.09 35.51
#